data_1a0d6933ff0d10f7f462c170f58418cc
#
_entry.id   1a0d6933ff0d10f7f462c170f58418cc
#
_cell.length_a   1.000
_cell.length_b   1.000
_cell.length_c   1.000
_cell.angle_alpha   90.00
_cell.angle_beta   90.00
_cell.angle_gamma   90.00
#
_symmetry.space_group_name_H-M   'P 1'
#
loop_
_entity.id
_entity.type
_entity.pdbx_description
1 polymer ?
#
loop_
_entity_poly.entity_id
_entity_poly.type
_entity_poly.pdbx_seq_one_letter_code
_entity_poly.pdbx_strand_id
1 'polypeptide(L)'
;MPIAGLAWDDACEGPLRWGWHASSMAGMSAPPKPSTVEQLRASGWRDRSVKDELRENFIARVHDDEQLFAGIIGYDETVIPGLERALLAGHDIILLGERGQAKTRLIRHLVSLLDEHTPVIAGCEVNDSPYRPICARCRELLATEGDQTPVVWLPRARRYAEKLATPDTSVADLIGDVDPIRVAEGRYLSDELTIHYGLVPRTHRGIFSINELPDLPERIQVGLLNILEERDVQIRGYNIRLPLDLMLIASANPEDYTNRGRIITPLKDRFGSEVRTHYPEDPIDEIEIMEQEARPAASGIPVNIPDYIKEILAEFTGAVRRSPHVNQRSGVSVRFSIGNLETVVASAMRRAVRSGEPEAVPRIGDLSAAVQSSMGRIEFESFEEGREAEIMGSMLRRATLDVFRRRLGGVDLSGILARFDEEGVEIEVGDLVAATTLLSQIGQVKGLAQIMRRLGIEDESPGKAASALEFALEGLHLSRKINKNPTRTGVRYARA
;
A
#
# COMPACT_ATOMS: atom_id res chain seq x y z
N MET A 1 -2.44 19.31 -44.30
CA MET A 1 -2.04 19.79 -42.97
C MET A 1 -2.06 18.58 -42.02
N PRO A 2 -0.93 18.10 -41.54
CA PRO A 2 -0.89 16.92 -40.62
C PRO A 2 -1.02 17.41 -39.19
N ILE A 3 -1.85 16.70 -38.40
CA ILE A 3 -2.03 16.93 -36.99
C ILE A 3 -0.88 16.23 -36.26
N ALA A 4 -0.15 17.00 -35.46
CA ALA A 4 1.00 16.60 -34.72
C ALA A 4 0.64 15.60 -33.59
N GLY A 5 1.46 14.56 -33.44
CA GLY A 5 1.39 13.60 -32.34
C GLY A 5 1.74 14.24 -31.00
N LEU A 6 0.95 13.93 -29.99
CA LEU A 6 1.29 14.16 -28.58
C LEU A 6 2.11 12.95 -28.09
N ALA A 7 3.39 13.21 -27.86
CA ALA A 7 4.28 12.32 -27.13
C ALA A 7 3.82 12.27 -25.68
N TRP A 8 3.66 11.07 -25.15
CA TRP A 8 3.51 10.83 -23.71
C TRP A 8 4.91 10.83 -23.10
N ASP A 9 5.20 11.91 -22.37
CA ASP A 9 6.43 12.00 -21.58
C ASP A 9 6.39 11.01 -20.41
N ASP A 10 7.42 10.16 -20.37
CA ASP A 10 7.83 9.35 -19.24
C ASP A 10 8.29 10.25 -18.07
N ALA A 11 7.39 10.54 -17.14
CA ALA A 11 7.70 11.29 -15.94
C ALA A 11 7.17 10.59 -14.69
N CYS A 12 7.73 9.41 -14.38
CA CYS A 12 7.61 8.76 -13.06
C CYS A 12 8.90 8.01 -12.69
N GLU A 13 10.05 8.69 -12.83
CA GLU A 13 11.29 8.25 -12.18
C GLU A 13 11.69 9.26 -11.10
N GLY A 14 11.17 9.07 -9.89
CA GLY A 14 11.74 9.63 -8.68
C GLY A 14 12.63 8.58 -8.02
N PRO A 15 13.95 8.81 -7.83
CA PRO A 15 14.82 7.81 -7.22
C PRO A 15 14.54 7.72 -5.72
N LEU A 16 14.06 6.56 -5.26
CA LEU A 16 14.16 6.16 -3.88
C LEU A 16 15.67 6.05 -3.53
N ARG A 17 16.21 7.10 -2.91
CA ARG A 17 17.57 7.07 -2.36
C ARG A 17 17.54 6.20 -1.09
N TRP A 18 17.84 4.94 -1.26
CA TRP A 18 18.28 4.08 -0.17
C TRP A 18 19.75 4.41 0.10
N GLY A 19 20.03 4.94 1.28
CA GLY A 19 21.40 5.23 1.70
C GLY A 19 22.14 3.93 2.00
N TRP A 20 22.88 3.44 1.03
CA TRP A 20 23.90 2.42 1.24
C TRP A 20 25.19 3.13 1.67
N HIS A 21 25.65 2.89 2.89
CA HIS A 21 27.03 3.17 3.26
C HIS A 21 27.94 2.20 2.49
N ALA A 22 28.41 2.62 1.33
CA ALA A 22 29.50 1.96 0.62
C ALA A 22 30.81 2.22 1.37
N SER A 23 31.24 1.26 2.17
CA SER A 23 32.63 1.19 2.61
C SER A 23 33.49 0.94 1.39
N SER A 24 34.42 1.83 1.16
CA SER A 24 35.39 1.91 0.09
C SER A 24 36.12 0.57 -0.18
N MET A 25 35.84 -0.07 -1.32
CA MET A 25 36.82 -0.85 -2.07
C MET A 25 36.94 -0.24 -3.47
N ALA A 26 37.83 0.73 -3.58
CA ALA A 26 38.26 1.27 -4.87
C ALA A 26 39.09 0.21 -5.60
N GLY A 27 38.70 -0.15 -6.84
CA GLY A 27 39.64 -0.59 -7.85
C GLY A 27 39.62 -2.02 -8.35
N MET A 28 38.48 -2.75 -8.26
CA MET A 28 38.30 -3.95 -9.09
C MET A 28 37.00 -3.81 -9.86
N SER A 29 37.06 -3.57 -11.17
CA SER A 29 35.89 -3.73 -12.03
C SER A 29 35.41 -5.17 -11.90
N ALA A 30 34.09 -5.34 -11.54
CA ALA A 30 33.50 -6.67 -11.52
C ALA A 30 33.85 -7.39 -12.86
N PRO A 31 34.21 -8.67 -12.83
CA PRO A 31 34.54 -9.40 -14.07
C PRO A 31 33.34 -9.30 -15.04
N PRO A 32 33.60 -9.15 -16.35
CA PRO A 32 32.52 -9.04 -17.32
C PRO A 32 31.58 -10.24 -17.18
N LYS A 33 30.26 -9.96 -17.10
CA LYS A 33 29.26 -11.04 -17.01
C LYS A 33 29.38 -11.98 -18.22
N PRO A 34 29.29 -13.31 -18.04
CA PRO A 34 29.27 -14.27 -19.12
C PRO A 34 28.31 -13.90 -20.25
N SER A 35 28.77 -13.94 -21.51
CA SER A 35 28.01 -13.58 -22.70
C SER A 35 27.68 -14.76 -23.61
N THR A 36 28.23 -15.95 -23.30
CA THR A 36 27.94 -17.20 -24.00
C THR A 36 27.66 -18.32 -23.00
N VAL A 37 27.06 -19.42 -23.48
CA VAL A 37 26.81 -20.63 -22.68
C VAL A 37 28.09 -21.21 -22.12
N GLU A 38 29.17 -21.24 -22.93
CA GLU A 38 30.50 -21.71 -22.50
C GLU A 38 31.04 -20.91 -21.32
N GLN A 39 31.05 -19.59 -21.44
CA GLN A 39 31.48 -18.71 -20.35
C GLN A 39 30.60 -18.86 -19.10
N LEU A 40 29.30 -19.05 -19.31
CA LEU A 40 28.36 -19.27 -18.20
C LEU A 40 28.63 -20.57 -17.45
N ARG A 41 28.96 -21.67 -18.17
CA ARG A 41 29.39 -22.94 -17.55
C ARG A 41 30.72 -22.77 -16.80
N ALA A 42 31.68 -22.08 -17.41
CA ALA A 42 32.98 -21.81 -16.79
C ALA A 42 32.85 -20.95 -15.51
N SER A 43 31.83 -20.10 -15.41
CA SER A 43 31.58 -19.28 -14.23
C SER A 43 31.01 -20.05 -13.03
N GLY A 44 30.62 -21.32 -13.23
CA GLY A 44 29.98 -22.14 -12.18
C GLY A 44 28.51 -21.76 -11.86
N TRP A 45 27.90 -20.93 -12.71
CA TRP A 45 26.50 -20.59 -12.52
C TRP A 45 25.58 -21.84 -12.56
N ARG A 46 24.64 -21.94 -11.63
CA ARG A 46 23.71 -23.06 -11.53
C ARG A 46 22.30 -22.63 -11.94
N ASP A 47 21.67 -23.45 -12.78
CA ASP A 47 20.26 -23.28 -13.12
C ASP A 47 19.40 -23.88 -11.98
N ARG A 48 18.50 -23.06 -11.45
CA ARG A 48 17.57 -23.43 -10.39
C ARG A 48 16.17 -22.95 -10.75
N SER A 49 15.15 -23.59 -10.19
CA SER A 49 13.78 -23.13 -10.39
C SER A 49 13.55 -21.79 -9.67
N VAL A 50 12.57 -21.01 -10.13
CA VAL A 50 12.24 -19.72 -9.48
C VAL A 50 11.86 -19.92 -8.01
N LYS A 51 11.19 -21.01 -7.67
CA LYS A 51 10.81 -21.32 -6.29
C LYS A 51 12.00 -21.69 -5.42
N ASP A 52 12.97 -22.42 -5.97
CA ASP A 52 14.22 -22.71 -5.26
C ASP A 52 15.06 -21.46 -5.07
N GLU A 53 15.15 -20.62 -6.10
CA GLU A 53 15.83 -19.32 -6.03
C GLU A 53 15.26 -18.44 -4.90
N LEU A 54 13.93 -18.28 -4.85
CA LEU A 54 13.26 -17.50 -3.82
C LEU A 54 13.51 -18.08 -2.42
N ARG A 55 13.44 -19.39 -2.28
CA ARG A 55 13.71 -20.10 -1.02
C ARG A 55 15.14 -19.92 -0.54
N GLU A 56 16.11 -20.14 -1.43
CA GLU A 56 17.53 -20.01 -1.09
C GLU A 56 17.89 -18.58 -0.73
N ASN A 57 17.38 -17.60 -1.48
CA ASN A 57 17.60 -16.17 -1.22
C ASN A 57 16.90 -15.72 0.07
N PHE A 58 15.71 -16.23 0.36
CA PHE A 58 15.04 -16.01 1.63
C PHE A 58 15.88 -16.52 2.80
N ILE A 59 16.35 -17.77 2.74
CA ILE A 59 17.18 -18.37 3.79
C ILE A 59 18.48 -17.57 4.00
N ALA A 60 19.15 -17.19 2.91
CA ALA A 60 20.40 -16.41 2.97
C ALA A 60 20.18 -15.07 3.68
N ARG A 61 19.14 -14.32 3.30
CA ARG A 61 18.88 -13.00 3.89
C ARG A 61 18.43 -13.06 5.35
N VAL A 62 17.68 -14.10 5.73
CA VAL A 62 17.34 -14.35 7.15
C VAL A 62 18.61 -14.65 7.95
N HIS A 63 19.57 -15.41 7.39
CA HIS A 63 20.86 -15.65 8.03
C HIS A 63 21.71 -14.39 8.16
N ASP A 64 21.58 -13.47 7.24
CA ASP A 64 22.28 -12.17 7.25
C ASP A 64 21.56 -11.11 8.09
N ASP A 65 20.49 -11.49 8.81
CA ASP A 65 19.67 -10.62 9.66
C ASP A 65 19.04 -9.44 8.90
N GLU A 66 18.74 -9.63 7.59
CA GLU A 66 18.07 -8.62 6.78
C GLU A 66 16.57 -8.53 7.09
N GLN A 67 16.05 -7.33 7.25
CA GLN A 67 14.62 -7.08 7.39
C GLN A 67 13.92 -7.20 6.02
N LEU A 68 13.32 -8.36 5.73
CA LEU A 68 12.77 -8.67 4.42
C LEU A 68 11.51 -7.87 4.05
N PHE A 69 10.67 -7.55 5.03
CA PHE A 69 9.40 -6.87 4.84
C PHE A 69 9.42 -5.45 5.45
N ALA A 70 10.51 -4.72 5.24
CA ALA A 70 10.69 -3.38 5.77
C ALA A 70 9.51 -2.45 5.41
N GLY A 71 8.95 -1.77 6.41
CA GLY A 71 7.81 -0.86 6.25
C GLY A 71 6.47 -1.57 6.08
N ILE A 72 6.37 -2.88 6.30
CA ILE A 72 5.13 -3.59 6.58
C ILE A 72 4.94 -3.54 8.11
N ILE A 73 3.82 -3.01 8.55
CA ILE A 73 3.52 -2.76 9.97
C ILE A 73 2.37 -3.66 10.42
N GLY A 74 2.47 -4.25 11.63
CA GLY A 74 1.41 -5.02 12.27
C GLY A 74 1.20 -6.43 11.72
N TYR A 75 2.15 -6.97 10.92
CA TYR A 75 2.04 -8.30 10.30
C TYR A 75 3.08 -9.31 10.79
N ASP A 76 3.97 -8.93 11.68
CA ASP A 76 5.13 -9.72 12.09
C ASP A 76 4.75 -11.08 12.70
N GLU A 77 3.65 -11.14 13.46
CA GLU A 77 3.20 -12.37 14.12
C GLU A 77 2.11 -13.13 13.36
N THR A 78 1.53 -12.52 12.31
CA THR A 78 0.35 -13.05 11.62
C THR A 78 0.59 -13.39 10.17
N VAL A 79 0.75 -12.40 9.31
CA VAL A 79 0.83 -12.51 7.85
C VAL A 79 2.22 -12.95 7.40
N ILE A 80 3.28 -12.31 7.92
CA ILE A 80 4.68 -12.59 7.53
C ILE A 80 5.05 -14.05 7.75
N PRO A 81 4.79 -14.67 8.92
CA PRO A 81 5.08 -16.10 9.10
C PRO A 81 4.32 -17.02 8.14
N GLY A 82 3.15 -16.59 7.67
CA GLY A 82 2.39 -17.30 6.63
C GLY A 82 3.11 -17.27 5.28
N LEU A 83 3.62 -16.10 4.89
CA LEU A 83 4.40 -15.92 3.66
C LEU A 83 5.72 -16.68 3.70
N GLU A 84 6.43 -16.64 4.81
CA GLU A 84 7.69 -17.38 5.01
C GLU A 84 7.51 -18.89 4.84
N ARG A 85 6.47 -19.43 5.47
CA ARG A 85 6.13 -20.85 5.29
C ARG A 85 5.79 -21.20 3.85
N ALA A 86 5.07 -20.31 3.14
CA ALA A 86 4.73 -20.51 1.73
C ALA A 86 5.97 -20.51 0.85
N LEU A 87 6.93 -19.60 1.09
CA LEU A 87 8.21 -19.53 0.39
C LEU A 87 9.04 -20.78 0.63
N LEU A 88 9.19 -21.21 1.89
CA LEU A 88 9.95 -22.41 2.27
C LEU A 88 9.33 -23.68 1.68
N ALA A 89 8.00 -23.76 1.59
CA ALA A 89 7.29 -24.87 0.96
C ALA A 89 7.32 -24.83 -0.57
N GLY A 90 7.71 -23.68 -1.19
CA GLY A 90 7.67 -23.49 -2.64
C GLY A 90 6.25 -23.44 -3.20
N HIS A 91 5.30 -22.94 -2.43
CA HIS A 91 3.90 -22.86 -2.82
C HIS A 91 3.61 -21.62 -3.68
N ASP A 92 2.64 -21.74 -4.59
CA ASP A 92 1.95 -20.60 -5.14
C ASP A 92 1.03 -20.01 -4.05
N ILE A 93 0.84 -18.68 -4.05
CA ILE A 93 0.24 -17.96 -2.91
C ILE A 93 -1.03 -17.25 -3.35
N ILE A 94 -2.09 -17.36 -2.54
CA ILE A 94 -3.22 -16.45 -2.61
C ILE A 94 -3.28 -15.58 -1.34
N LEU A 95 -3.24 -14.26 -1.54
CA LEU A 95 -3.42 -13.25 -0.49
C LEU A 95 -4.91 -12.91 -0.40
N LEU A 96 -5.53 -13.27 0.72
CA LEU A 96 -6.95 -13.02 0.94
C LEU A 96 -7.13 -11.93 1.99
N GLY A 97 -7.83 -10.87 1.64
CA GLY A 97 -8.11 -9.79 2.57
C GLY A 97 -8.75 -8.59 1.89
N GLU A 98 -9.26 -7.68 2.69
CA GLU A 98 -9.99 -6.51 2.22
C GLU A 98 -9.09 -5.49 1.52
N ARG A 99 -9.71 -4.44 0.98
CA ARG A 99 -8.99 -3.36 0.28
C ARG A 99 -8.09 -2.59 1.25
N GLY A 100 -6.89 -2.22 0.78
CA GLY A 100 -5.94 -1.42 1.55
C GLY A 100 -5.19 -2.16 2.64
N GLN A 101 -5.19 -3.50 2.64
CA GLN A 101 -4.42 -4.37 3.55
C GLN A 101 -3.04 -4.74 2.99
N ALA A 102 -2.37 -3.84 2.31
CA ALA A 102 -1.00 -3.95 1.80
C ALA A 102 -0.68 -5.17 0.91
N LYS A 103 -1.68 -5.92 0.38
CA LYS A 103 -1.46 -7.14 -0.44
C LYS A 103 -0.46 -6.93 -1.57
N THR A 104 -0.64 -5.88 -2.39
CA THR A 104 0.27 -5.56 -3.51
C THR A 104 1.69 -5.20 -3.02
N ARG A 105 1.80 -4.55 -1.85
CA ARG A 105 3.10 -4.22 -1.25
C ARG A 105 3.84 -5.48 -0.82
N LEU A 106 3.15 -6.43 -0.18
CA LEU A 106 3.69 -7.74 0.16
C LEU A 106 4.21 -8.47 -1.07
N ILE A 107 3.44 -8.49 -2.17
CA ILE A 107 3.86 -9.12 -3.43
C ILE A 107 5.17 -8.50 -3.94
N ARG A 108 5.28 -7.16 -3.90
CA ARG A 108 6.50 -6.47 -4.35
C ARG A 108 7.71 -6.77 -3.47
N HIS A 109 7.51 -7.00 -2.16
CA HIS A 109 8.61 -7.48 -1.29
C HIS A 109 9.08 -8.87 -1.71
N LEU A 110 8.18 -9.78 -2.09
CA LEU A 110 8.56 -11.10 -2.59
C LEU A 110 9.40 -11.03 -3.88
N VAL A 111 9.12 -10.05 -4.76
CA VAL A 111 9.94 -9.81 -5.96
C VAL A 111 11.39 -9.46 -5.60
N SER A 112 11.61 -8.80 -4.48
CA SER A 112 12.97 -8.46 -4.02
C SER A 112 13.84 -9.69 -3.74
N LEU A 113 13.22 -10.85 -3.51
CA LEU A 113 13.92 -12.12 -3.27
C LEU A 113 14.47 -12.77 -4.54
N LEU A 114 14.04 -12.34 -5.75
CA LEU A 114 14.68 -12.78 -6.97
C LEU A 114 16.12 -12.24 -7.06
N ASP A 115 17.01 -12.96 -7.72
CA ASP A 115 18.35 -12.47 -8.04
C ASP A 115 18.28 -11.15 -8.82
N GLU A 116 19.20 -10.26 -8.58
CA GLU A 116 19.24 -8.97 -9.26
C GLU A 116 19.31 -9.12 -10.79
N HIS A 117 20.02 -10.15 -11.25
CA HIS A 117 20.11 -10.50 -12.65
C HIS A 117 20.14 -12.03 -12.84
N THR A 118 19.47 -12.52 -13.88
CA THR A 118 19.51 -13.94 -14.27
C THR A 118 19.91 -14.07 -15.74
N PRO A 119 20.75 -15.06 -16.13
CA PRO A 119 21.10 -15.25 -17.53
C PRO A 119 19.94 -15.88 -18.31
N VAL A 120 19.71 -15.37 -19.52
CA VAL A 120 18.73 -15.87 -20.49
C VAL A 120 19.34 -15.91 -21.88
N ILE A 121 18.79 -16.73 -22.77
CA ILE A 121 19.19 -16.75 -24.17
C ILE A 121 18.83 -15.42 -24.84
N ALA A 122 19.79 -14.83 -25.57
CA ALA A 122 19.61 -13.53 -26.19
C ALA A 122 18.41 -13.51 -27.16
N GLY A 123 17.55 -12.46 -27.05
CA GLY A 123 16.38 -12.27 -27.90
C GLY A 123 15.25 -13.28 -27.66
N CYS A 124 15.26 -14.03 -26.55
CA CYS A 124 14.16 -14.91 -26.17
C CYS A 124 12.99 -14.11 -25.60
N GLU A 125 11.78 -14.37 -26.12
CA GLU A 125 10.54 -13.70 -25.64
C GLU A 125 10.02 -14.28 -24.32
N VAL A 126 10.40 -15.54 -24.00
CA VAL A 126 9.95 -16.25 -22.79
C VAL A 126 11.07 -16.44 -21.75
N ASN A 127 12.17 -15.69 -21.85
CA ASN A 127 13.26 -15.69 -20.86
C ASN A 127 13.91 -17.06 -20.61
N ASP A 128 14.10 -17.84 -21.68
CA ASP A 128 14.64 -19.22 -21.58
C ASP A 128 15.96 -19.30 -20.85
N SER A 129 16.09 -20.36 -20.03
CA SER A 129 17.36 -20.74 -19.44
C SER A 129 18.36 -21.16 -20.53
N PRO A 130 19.61 -20.66 -20.48
CA PRO A 130 20.65 -21.11 -21.38
C PRO A 130 20.96 -22.63 -21.32
N TYR A 131 20.55 -23.27 -20.21
CA TYR A 131 20.78 -24.71 -20.02
C TYR A 131 19.59 -25.60 -20.36
N ARG A 132 18.37 -25.05 -20.25
CA ARG A 132 17.10 -25.78 -20.43
C ARG A 132 16.07 -24.94 -21.19
N PRO A 133 16.32 -24.64 -22.49
CA PRO A 133 15.36 -23.84 -23.25
C PRO A 133 14.05 -24.60 -23.46
N ILE A 134 12.93 -23.89 -23.33
CA ILE A 134 11.58 -24.44 -23.50
C ILE A 134 10.94 -24.04 -24.84
N CYS A 135 11.31 -22.90 -25.43
CA CYS A 135 10.77 -22.46 -26.71
C CYS A 135 11.53 -23.06 -27.91
N ALA A 136 10.82 -23.30 -29.03
CA ALA A 136 11.39 -23.91 -30.23
C ALA A 136 12.58 -23.10 -30.76
N ARG A 137 12.49 -21.77 -30.85
CA ARG A 137 13.56 -20.89 -31.30
C ARG A 137 14.84 -21.09 -30.51
N CYS A 138 14.76 -21.12 -29.18
CA CYS A 138 15.95 -21.25 -28.35
C CYS A 138 16.55 -22.65 -28.36
N ARG A 139 15.69 -23.68 -28.50
CA ARG A 139 16.17 -25.05 -28.71
C ARG A 139 16.93 -25.21 -30.02
N GLU A 140 16.41 -24.63 -31.11
CA GLU A 140 17.07 -24.62 -32.40
C GLU A 140 18.40 -23.81 -32.36
N LEU A 141 18.39 -22.64 -31.74
CA LEU A 141 19.57 -21.80 -31.58
C LEU A 141 20.68 -22.55 -30.83
N LEU A 142 20.33 -23.18 -29.70
CA LEU A 142 21.26 -23.95 -28.88
C LEU A 142 21.78 -25.19 -29.64
N ALA A 143 20.95 -25.85 -30.46
CA ALA A 143 21.36 -26.98 -31.29
C ALA A 143 22.35 -26.56 -32.39
N THR A 144 22.19 -25.33 -32.93
CA THR A 144 23.00 -24.81 -34.03
C THR A 144 24.31 -24.20 -33.53
N GLU A 145 24.27 -23.37 -32.51
CA GLU A 145 25.41 -22.60 -32.01
C GLU A 145 26.12 -23.27 -30.83
N GLY A 146 25.46 -24.24 -30.18
CA GLY A 146 26.02 -24.98 -29.05
C GLY A 146 26.43 -24.05 -27.91
N ASP A 147 27.67 -24.22 -27.45
CA ASP A 147 28.23 -23.44 -26.33
C ASP A 147 28.53 -21.97 -26.69
N GLN A 148 28.47 -21.59 -27.98
CA GLN A 148 28.61 -20.20 -28.43
C GLN A 148 27.24 -19.44 -28.38
N THR A 149 26.15 -20.11 -28.04
CA THR A 149 24.83 -19.47 -27.91
C THR A 149 24.93 -18.23 -27.06
N PRO A 150 24.43 -17.05 -27.53
CA PRO A 150 24.57 -15.79 -26.83
C PRO A 150 23.65 -15.71 -25.62
N VAL A 151 24.20 -15.24 -24.51
CA VAL A 151 23.51 -15.06 -23.23
C VAL A 151 23.46 -13.58 -22.87
N VAL A 152 22.31 -13.13 -22.38
CA VAL A 152 22.12 -11.80 -21.82
C VAL A 152 21.61 -11.90 -20.38
N TRP A 153 21.89 -10.88 -19.58
CA TRP A 153 21.49 -10.85 -18.18
C TRP A 153 20.21 -10.03 -18.01
N LEU A 154 19.13 -10.72 -17.66
CA LEU A 154 17.81 -10.13 -17.44
C LEU A 154 17.73 -9.54 -16.03
N PRO A 155 17.44 -8.25 -15.86
CA PRO A 155 17.28 -7.64 -14.54
C PRO A 155 16.01 -8.14 -13.86
N ARG A 156 16.02 -8.20 -12.51
CA ARG A 156 14.91 -8.61 -11.65
C ARG A 156 13.58 -7.98 -12.03
N ALA A 157 13.55 -6.67 -12.30
CA ALA A 157 12.33 -5.94 -12.64
C ALA A 157 11.63 -6.50 -13.89
N ARG A 158 12.34 -7.14 -14.82
CA ARG A 158 11.77 -7.78 -16.01
C ARG A 158 11.29 -9.22 -15.78
N ARG A 159 11.50 -9.75 -14.59
CA ARG A 159 11.06 -11.08 -14.17
C ARG A 159 9.76 -11.03 -13.34
N TYR A 160 9.14 -9.87 -13.26
CA TYR A 160 7.87 -9.65 -12.59
C TYR A 160 6.86 -9.09 -13.57
N ALA A 161 5.69 -9.69 -13.59
CA ALA A 161 4.54 -9.13 -14.27
C ALA A 161 3.32 -9.15 -13.35
N GLU A 162 2.51 -8.10 -13.46
CA GLU A 162 1.29 -7.90 -12.67
C GLU A 162 0.12 -7.65 -13.63
N LYS A 163 -0.99 -8.32 -13.39
CA LYS A 163 -2.25 -8.07 -14.11
C LYS A 163 -3.37 -7.84 -13.11
N LEU A 164 -4.04 -6.71 -13.24
CA LEU A 164 -5.33 -6.52 -12.61
C LEU A 164 -6.38 -7.33 -13.39
N ALA A 165 -7.05 -8.23 -12.69
CA ALA A 165 -8.15 -8.99 -13.25
C ALA A 165 -9.33 -8.05 -13.54
N THR A 166 -9.91 -8.20 -14.73
CA THR A 166 -11.10 -7.46 -15.15
C THR A 166 -11.98 -8.40 -15.97
N PRO A 167 -13.30 -8.18 -16.03
CA PRO A 167 -14.22 -9.04 -16.80
C PRO A 167 -13.92 -9.13 -18.30
N ASP A 168 -13.23 -8.14 -18.85
CA ASP A 168 -12.80 -8.06 -20.26
C ASP A 168 -11.40 -8.65 -20.50
N THR A 169 -10.69 -9.08 -19.46
CA THR A 169 -9.40 -9.78 -19.61
C THR A 169 -9.56 -10.97 -20.55
N SER A 170 -8.69 -11.08 -21.54
CA SER A 170 -8.72 -12.15 -22.53
C SER A 170 -7.68 -13.24 -22.26
N VAL A 171 -7.91 -14.44 -22.81
CA VAL A 171 -6.93 -15.53 -22.80
C VAL A 171 -5.68 -15.11 -23.58
N ALA A 172 -5.83 -14.34 -24.64
CA ALA A 172 -4.73 -13.83 -25.46
C ALA A 172 -3.78 -12.93 -24.65
N ASP A 173 -4.32 -12.08 -23.77
CA ASP A 173 -3.52 -11.20 -22.91
C ASP A 173 -2.62 -11.99 -21.96
N LEU A 174 -3.17 -13.06 -21.36
CA LEU A 174 -2.48 -13.83 -20.32
C LEU A 174 -1.59 -14.92 -20.92
N ILE A 175 -2.11 -15.68 -21.87
CA ILE A 175 -1.47 -16.88 -22.39
C ILE A 175 -0.79 -16.58 -23.73
N GLY A 176 -1.51 -15.89 -24.60
CA GLY A 176 -1.07 -15.57 -25.96
C GLY A 176 -2.04 -16.06 -27.03
N ASP A 177 -1.74 -15.69 -28.24
CA ASP A 177 -2.52 -16.04 -29.43
C ASP A 177 -1.61 -16.21 -30.64
N VAL A 178 -2.18 -16.76 -31.71
CA VAL A 178 -1.50 -16.87 -33.00
C VAL A 178 -1.42 -15.48 -33.65
N ASP A 179 -0.22 -15.07 -34.05
CA ASP A 179 0.02 -13.82 -34.76
C ASP A 179 -0.49 -13.93 -36.22
N PRO A 180 -1.56 -13.22 -36.59
CA PRO A 180 -2.12 -13.29 -37.93
C PRO A 180 -1.16 -12.78 -39.01
N ILE A 181 -0.23 -11.90 -38.65
CA ILE A 181 0.77 -11.35 -39.61
C ILE A 181 1.76 -12.45 -39.99
N ARG A 182 2.29 -13.17 -39.01
CA ARG A 182 3.23 -14.28 -39.25
C ARG A 182 2.60 -15.42 -40.06
N VAL A 183 1.30 -15.66 -39.86
CA VAL A 183 0.53 -16.61 -40.66
C VAL A 183 0.37 -16.12 -42.11
N ALA A 184 0.07 -14.84 -42.32
CA ALA A 184 -0.03 -14.23 -43.63
C ALA A 184 1.31 -14.25 -44.43
N GLU A 185 2.44 -14.31 -43.72
CA GLU A 185 3.78 -14.50 -44.30
C GLU A 185 4.05 -15.95 -44.79
N GLY A 186 3.05 -16.85 -44.70
CA GLY A 186 3.13 -18.22 -45.19
C GLY A 186 3.57 -19.27 -44.17
N ARG A 187 3.63 -18.96 -42.90
CA ARG A 187 3.91 -19.93 -41.83
C ARG A 187 2.66 -20.77 -41.51
N TYR A 188 2.87 -22.01 -41.10
CA TYR A 188 1.77 -22.88 -40.67
C TYR A 188 1.24 -22.42 -39.30
N LEU A 189 -0.05 -22.46 -39.09
CA LEU A 189 -0.72 -22.15 -37.84
C LEU A 189 -0.22 -22.98 -36.64
N SER A 190 0.31 -24.19 -36.91
CA SER A 190 0.89 -25.08 -35.88
C SER A 190 2.34 -24.80 -35.57
N ASP A 191 2.95 -23.80 -36.22
CA ASP A 191 4.35 -23.42 -35.94
C ASP A 191 4.42 -22.58 -34.67
N GLU A 192 5.18 -23.02 -33.68
CA GLU A 192 5.41 -22.30 -32.44
C GLU A 192 5.92 -20.86 -32.68
N LEU A 193 6.66 -20.65 -33.77
CA LEU A 193 7.17 -19.34 -34.16
C LEU A 193 6.07 -18.35 -34.63
N THR A 194 4.84 -18.80 -34.85
CA THR A 194 3.70 -17.92 -35.15
C THR A 194 3.00 -17.37 -33.90
N ILE A 195 3.42 -17.79 -32.71
CA ILE A 195 2.77 -17.39 -31.48
C ILE A 195 3.25 -16.02 -31.02
N HIS A 196 2.30 -15.20 -30.62
CA HIS A 196 2.52 -14.04 -29.79
C HIS A 196 2.24 -14.43 -28.34
N TYR A 197 3.30 -14.50 -27.53
CA TYR A 197 3.20 -14.91 -26.12
C TYR A 197 2.51 -13.83 -25.26
N GLY A 198 1.58 -14.25 -24.39
CA GLY A 198 0.97 -13.39 -23.38
C GLY A 198 1.88 -13.13 -22.16
N LEU A 199 1.31 -12.50 -21.15
CA LEU A 199 2.07 -12.10 -19.94
C LEU A 199 2.65 -13.30 -19.19
N VAL A 200 1.92 -14.40 -19.06
CA VAL A 200 2.34 -15.57 -18.28
C VAL A 200 3.58 -16.24 -18.87
N PRO A 201 3.63 -16.63 -20.16
CA PRO A 201 4.83 -17.17 -20.76
C PRO A 201 6.04 -16.21 -20.72
N ARG A 202 5.80 -14.91 -20.90
CA ARG A 202 6.86 -13.88 -20.82
C ARG A 202 7.43 -13.70 -19.40
N THR A 203 6.69 -14.18 -18.38
CA THR A 203 7.15 -14.15 -16.98
C THR A 203 7.87 -15.45 -16.57
N HIS A 204 8.09 -16.36 -17.52
CA HIS A 204 8.86 -17.57 -17.24
C HIS A 204 10.16 -17.25 -16.51
N ARG A 205 10.47 -18.06 -15.48
CA ARG A 205 11.56 -17.87 -14.52
C ARG A 205 11.41 -16.59 -13.69
N GLY A 206 10.15 -16.24 -13.35
CA GLY A 206 9.82 -15.05 -12.57
C GLY A 206 8.56 -15.22 -11.73
N ILE A 207 8.05 -14.11 -11.23
CA ILE A 207 6.83 -14.03 -10.44
C ILE A 207 5.73 -13.40 -11.28
N PHE A 208 4.62 -14.11 -11.46
CA PHE A 208 3.41 -13.59 -12.07
C PHE A 208 2.35 -13.30 -11.02
N SER A 209 1.86 -12.07 -10.97
CA SER A 209 0.86 -11.62 -10.00
C SER A 209 -0.47 -11.32 -10.68
N ILE A 210 -1.56 -11.81 -10.07
CA ILE A 210 -2.93 -11.49 -10.48
C ILE A 210 -3.64 -10.81 -9.33
N ASN A 211 -3.97 -9.54 -9.52
CA ASN A 211 -4.77 -8.80 -8.55
C ASN A 211 -6.24 -8.94 -8.84
N GLU A 212 -7.07 -9.02 -7.79
CA GLU A 212 -8.52 -9.18 -7.85
C GLU A 212 -8.92 -10.44 -8.67
N LEU A 213 -8.30 -11.57 -8.38
CA LEU A 213 -8.49 -12.85 -9.10
C LEU A 213 -9.96 -13.23 -9.33
N PRO A 214 -10.94 -13.00 -8.42
CA PRO A 214 -12.34 -13.28 -8.62
C PRO A 214 -12.99 -12.55 -9.81
N ASP A 215 -12.43 -11.40 -10.23
CA ASP A 215 -12.94 -10.64 -11.37
C ASP A 215 -12.58 -11.26 -12.73
N LEU A 216 -11.70 -12.28 -12.75
CA LEU A 216 -11.43 -13.02 -13.98
C LEU A 216 -12.61 -13.89 -14.41
N PRO A 217 -12.99 -13.87 -15.70
CA PRO A 217 -13.95 -14.81 -16.25
C PRO A 217 -13.56 -16.27 -15.94
N GLU A 218 -14.55 -17.10 -15.61
CA GLU A 218 -14.35 -18.51 -15.23
C GLU A 218 -13.52 -19.29 -16.26
N ARG A 219 -13.75 -19.04 -17.56
CA ARG A 219 -12.97 -19.66 -18.66
C ARG A 219 -11.48 -19.37 -18.59
N ILE A 220 -11.08 -18.21 -18.05
CA ILE A 220 -9.67 -17.84 -17.89
C ILE A 220 -9.10 -18.47 -16.65
N GLN A 221 -9.88 -18.56 -15.57
CA GLN A 221 -9.50 -19.28 -14.37
C GLN A 221 -9.19 -20.74 -14.66
N VAL A 222 -9.96 -21.39 -15.55
CA VAL A 222 -9.68 -22.75 -16.03
C VAL A 222 -8.35 -22.81 -16.80
N GLY A 223 -8.03 -21.80 -17.60
CA GLY A 223 -6.73 -21.71 -18.27
C GLY A 223 -5.56 -21.61 -17.28
N LEU A 224 -5.74 -20.85 -16.20
CA LEU A 224 -4.73 -20.74 -15.12
C LEU A 224 -4.58 -22.05 -14.34
N LEU A 225 -5.64 -22.83 -14.21
CA LEU A 225 -5.59 -24.15 -13.56
C LEU A 225 -4.55 -25.06 -14.23
N ASN A 226 -4.54 -25.12 -15.57
CA ASN A 226 -3.55 -25.90 -16.30
C ASN A 226 -2.12 -25.43 -16.03
N ILE A 227 -1.91 -24.12 -15.91
CA ILE A 227 -0.60 -23.54 -15.58
C ILE A 227 -0.15 -23.96 -14.18
N LEU A 228 -1.05 -23.97 -13.20
CA LEU A 228 -0.73 -24.35 -11.82
C LEU A 228 -0.48 -25.86 -11.68
N GLU A 229 -1.26 -26.69 -12.34
CA GLU A 229 -1.23 -28.13 -12.21
C GLU A 229 -0.15 -28.76 -13.09
N GLU A 230 -0.24 -28.51 -14.40
CA GLU A 230 0.62 -29.13 -15.40
C GLU A 230 1.92 -28.33 -15.67
N ARG A 231 2.02 -27.11 -15.14
CA ARG A 231 3.09 -26.15 -15.46
C ARG A 231 3.23 -25.95 -16.96
N ASP A 232 2.12 -26.04 -17.68
CA ASP A 232 2.08 -26.08 -19.13
C ASP A 232 1.04 -25.09 -19.67
N VAL A 233 1.29 -24.55 -20.85
CA VAL A 233 0.41 -23.62 -21.53
C VAL A 233 0.01 -24.20 -22.87
N GLN A 234 -1.31 -24.32 -23.09
CA GLN A 234 -1.89 -24.70 -24.38
C GLN A 234 -2.52 -23.48 -25.05
N ILE A 235 -2.04 -23.17 -26.27
CA ILE A 235 -2.50 -22.02 -27.04
C ILE A 235 -3.48 -22.49 -28.10
N ARG A 236 -4.76 -22.08 -27.99
CA ARG A 236 -5.87 -22.33 -28.95
C ARG A 236 -6.01 -23.76 -29.48
N GLY A 237 -5.77 -24.76 -28.64
CA GLY A 237 -5.89 -26.17 -29.06
C GLY A 237 -4.74 -26.70 -29.92
N TYR A 238 -3.68 -25.88 -30.09
CA TYR A 238 -2.43 -26.38 -30.64
C TYR A 238 -1.64 -27.10 -29.53
N ASN A 239 -1.03 -28.23 -29.86
CA ASN A 239 -0.23 -29.04 -28.94
C ASN A 239 1.16 -28.38 -28.66
N ILE A 240 1.18 -27.09 -28.40
CA ILE A 240 2.37 -26.38 -28.01
C ILE A 240 2.40 -26.37 -26.49
N ARG A 241 3.32 -27.13 -25.94
CA ARG A 241 3.54 -27.26 -24.51
C ARG A 241 4.77 -26.46 -24.12
N LEU A 242 4.58 -25.50 -23.24
CA LEU A 242 5.64 -24.71 -22.64
C LEU A 242 5.68 -25.00 -21.13
N PRO A 243 6.63 -25.83 -20.67
CA PRO A 243 6.79 -26.16 -19.26
C PRO A 243 7.31 -24.94 -18.50
N LEU A 244 6.42 -24.09 -18.02
CA LEU A 244 6.75 -22.83 -17.38
C LEU A 244 7.25 -23.05 -15.95
N ASP A 245 8.39 -22.46 -15.65
CA ASP A 245 8.90 -22.28 -14.29
C ASP A 245 8.53 -20.87 -13.80
N LEU A 246 7.53 -20.76 -12.96
CA LEU A 246 7.08 -19.49 -12.42
C LEU A 246 6.47 -19.66 -11.01
N MET A 247 6.45 -18.60 -10.25
CA MET A 247 5.68 -18.47 -9.03
C MET A 247 4.43 -17.64 -9.30
N LEU A 248 3.26 -18.21 -9.05
CA LEU A 248 1.99 -17.50 -9.19
C LEU A 248 1.57 -16.94 -7.82
N ILE A 249 1.27 -15.63 -7.81
CA ILE A 249 0.73 -14.96 -6.62
C ILE A 249 -0.58 -14.30 -7.01
N ALA A 250 -1.66 -14.61 -6.30
CA ALA A 250 -2.95 -13.97 -6.52
C ALA A 250 -3.37 -13.14 -5.33
N SER A 251 -4.15 -12.09 -5.56
CA SER A 251 -4.88 -11.41 -4.50
C SER A 251 -6.39 -11.49 -4.74
N ALA A 252 -7.14 -11.55 -3.64
CA ALA A 252 -8.60 -11.55 -3.67
C ALA A 252 -9.16 -10.84 -2.44
N ASN A 253 -10.35 -10.26 -2.60
CA ASN A 253 -11.10 -9.74 -1.47
C ASN A 253 -12.16 -10.77 -1.04
N PRO A 254 -12.43 -10.96 0.26
CA PRO A 254 -13.44 -11.91 0.73
C PRO A 254 -14.84 -11.67 0.17
N GLU A 255 -15.19 -10.40 -0.10
CA GLU A 255 -16.48 -10.01 -0.68
C GLU A 255 -16.68 -10.46 -2.10
N ASP A 256 -15.62 -10.48 -2.89
CA ASP A 256 -15.68 -10.84 -4.29
C ASP A 256 -16.04 -12.31 -4.49
N TYR A 257 -15.97 -13.13 -3.40
CA TYR A 257 -16.47 -14.51 -3.40
C TYR A 257 -18.01 -14.62 -3.48
N THR A 258 -18.72 -13.53 -3.20
CA THR A 258 -20.19 -13.58 -3.07
C THR A 258 -20.96 -12.78 -4.14
N ASN A 259 -20.38 -11.70 -4.70
CA ASN A 259 -21.16 -10.71 -5.47
C ASN A 259 -20.65 -10.42 -6.89
N ARG A 260 -19.37 -10.52 -7.20
CA ARG A 260 -18.80 -10.12 -8.51
C ARG A 260 -18.16 -11.26 -9.29
N GLY A 261 -17.71 -12.30 -8.63
CA GLY A 261 -17.06 -13.45 -9.24
C GLY A 261 -16.70 -14.46 -8.18
N ARG A 262 -16.51 -15.71 -8.58
CA ARG A 262 -16.06 -16.79 -7.70
C ARG A 262 -14.73 -17.31 -8.21
N ILE A 263 -13.78 -17.52 -7.34
CA ILE A 263 -12.66 -18.38 -7.68
C ILE A 263 -13.22 -19.80 -7.77
N ILE A 264 -13.02 -20.44 -8.91
CA ILE A 264 -13.45 -21.83 -9.08
C ILE A 264 -12.73 -22.72 -8.06
N THR A 265 -13.47 -23.62 -7.44
CA THR A 265 -12.93 -24.50 -6.39
C THR A 265 -11.65 -25.23 -6.80
N PRO A 266 -11.54 -25.80 -8.02
CA PRO A 266 -10.31 -26.44 -8.46
C PRO A 266 -9.09 -25.50 -8.49
N LEU A 267 -9.28 -24.24 -8.89
CA LEU A 267 -8.20 -23.26 -8.92
C LEU A 267 -7.74 -22.90 -7.50
N LYS A 268 -8.71 -22.70 -6.60
CA LYS A 268 -8.40 -22.41 -5.19
C LYS A 268 -7.60 -23.53 -4.52
N ASP A 269 -7.97 -24.77 -4.82
CA ASP A 269 -7.33 -25.98 -4.28
C ASP A 269 -5.87 -26.16 -4.78
N ARG A 270 -5.50 -25.52 -5.89
CA ARG A 270 -4.17 -25.60 -6.49
C ARG A 270 -3.19 -24.56 -5.96
N PHE A 271 -3.66 -23.47 -5.34
CA PHE A 271 -2.79 -22.61 -4.56
C PHE A 271 -2.35 -23.36 -3.30
N GLY A 272 -1.04 -23.55 -3.16
CA GLY A 272 -0.51 -24.30 -2.03
C GLY A 272 -0.66 -23.57 -0.69
N SER A 273 -0.76 -22.24 -0.70
CA SER A 273 -0.90 -21.41 0.50
C SER A 273 -1.92 -20.29 0.33
N GLU A 274 -2.86 -20.21 1.28
CA GLU A 274 -3.75 -19.07 1.48
C GLU A 274 -3.24 -18.28 2.67
N VAL A 275 -2.89 -17.00 2.46
CA VAL A 275 -2.43 -16.08 3.51
C VAL A 275 -3.46 -14.98 3.68
N ARG A 276 -4.03 -14.87 4.87
CA ARG A 276 -5.05 -13.88 5.19
C ARG A 276 -4.41 -12.63 5.77
N THR A 277 -4.71 -11.49 5.14
CA THR A 277 -4.35 -10.17 5.65
C THR A 277 -5.48 -9.60 6.49
N HIS A 278 -5.18 -8.62 7.33
CA HIS A 278 -6.14 -7.95 8.20
C HIS A 278 -5.82 -6.45 8.30
N TYR A 279 -6.69 -5.67 8.88
CA TYR A 279 -6.38 -4.29 9.26
C TYR A 279 -5.55 -4.26 10.53
N PRO A 280 -4.82 -3.15 10.80
CA PRO A 280 -4.15 -2.96 12.07
C PRO A 280 -5.13 -3.15 13.24
N GLU A 281 -4.74 -3.95 14.22
CA GLU A 281 -5.53 -4.22 15.41
C GLU A 281 -5.19 -3.22 16.52
N ASP A 282 -3.92 -2.82 16.60
CA ASP A 282 -3.45 -1.81 17.54
C ASP A 282 -3.53 -0.39 16.90
N PRO A 283 -4.10 0.59 17.62
CA PRO A 283 -4.03 1.99 17.20
C PRO A 283 -2.60 2.51 16.97
N ILE A 284 -1.58 1.93 17.60
CA ILE A 284 -0.17 2.29 17.40
C ILE A 284 0.24 1.95 15.96
N ASP A 285 -0.07 0.77 15.47
CA ASP A 285 0.21 0.36 14.09
C ASP A 285 -0.45 1.30 13.08
N GLU A 286 -1.70 1.72 13.35
CA GLU A 286 -2.40 2.68 12.50
C GLU A 286 -1.69 4.04 12.46
N ILE A 287 -1.14 4.49 13.60
CA ILE A 287 -0.37 5.74 13.70
C ILE A 287 0.92 5.61 12.90
N GLU A 288 1.66 4.53 13.06
CA GLU A 288 2.91 4.28 12.34
C GLU A 288 2.67 4.24 10.82
N ILE A 289 1.58 3.60 10.37
CA ILE A 289 1.20 3.58 8.95
C ILE A 289 0.88 4.99 8.45
N MET A 290 0.13 5.79 9.23
CA MET A 290 -0.15 7.18 8.87
C MET A 290 1.13 8.01 8.74
N GLU A 291 2.07 7.86 9.67
CA GLU A 291 3.36 8.59 9.66
C GLU A 291 4.24 8.18 8.47
N GLN A 292 4.23 6.88 8.14
CA GLN A 292 5.02 6.36 7.04
C GLN A 292 4.46 6.77 5.66
N GLU A 293 3.14 6.76 5.51
CA GLU A 293 2.49 6.85 4.20
C GLU A 293 1.91 8.23 3.87
N ALA A 294 1.54 9.03 4.88
CA ALA A 294 1.00 10.37 4.64
C ALA A 294 2.03 11.27 3.96
N ARG A 295 1.58 12.00 2.94
CA ARG A 295 2.39 12.93 2.14
C ARG A 295 1.81 14.34 2.24
N PRO A 296 1.95 15.04 3.37
CA PRO A 296 1.51 16.42 3.46
C PRO A 296 2.27 17.26 2.42
N ALA A 297 1.55 18.15 1.73
CA ALA A 297 2.13 18.96 0.68
C ALA A 297 3.30 19.81 1.20
N ALA A 298 4.42 19.80 0.49
CA ALA A 298 5.56 20.67 0.78
C ALA A 298 5.20 22.12 0.42
N SER A 299 4.88 22.95 1.43
CA SER A 299 4.40 24.32 1.25
C SER A 299 5.40 25.40 1.68
N GLY A 300 6.55 25.02 2.18
CA GLY A 300 7.51 25.94 2.82
C GLY A 300 7.08 26.38 4.22
N ILE A 301 5.91 25.98 4.72
CA ILE A 301 5.45 26.22 6.10
C ILE A 301 5.74 24.94 6.90
N PRO A 302 6.48 25.00 8.00
CA PRO A 302 6.70 23.85 8.87
C PRO A 302 5.37 23.30 9.41
N VAL A 303 5.23 21.98 9.38
CA VAL A 303 4.07 21.26 9.90
C VAL A 303 4.45 20.53 11.19
N ASN A 304 3.75 20.79 12.28
CA ASN A 304 3.93 20.12 13.56
C ASN A 304 2.62 19.46 13.97
N ILE A 305 2.58 18.13 13.90
CA ILE A 305 1.37 17.33 14.19
C ILE A 305 1.45 16.81 15.63
N PRO A 306 0.60 17.28 16.57
CA PRO A 306 0.57 16.74 17.92
C PRO A 306 0.15 15.26 17.95
N ASP A 307 0.78 14.43 18.79
CA ASP A 307 0.51 12.99 18.84
C ASP A 307 -0.95 12.65 19.12
N TYR A 308 -1.60 13.40 20.00
CA TYR A 308 -3.03 13.17 20.28
C TYR A 308 -3.94 13.37 19.06
N ILE A 309 -3.56 14.17 18.08
CA ILE A 309 -4.31 14.29 16.81
C ILE A 309 -4.21 12.97 16.02
N LYS A 310 -3.03 12.38 15.94
CA LYS A 310 -2.82 11.07 15.30
C LYS A 310 -3.60 9.97 16.05
N GLU A 311 -3.56 9.98 17.38
CA GLU A 311 -4.32 9.05 18.21
C GLU A 311 -5.83 9.19 18.00
N ILE A 312 -6.37 10.41 17.91
CA ILE A 312 -7.78 10.62 17.63
C ILE A 312 -8.17 10.04 16.27
N LEU A 313 -7.34 10.24 15.25
CA LEU A 313 -7.59 9.69 13.91
C LEU A 313 -7.50 8.17 13.87
N ALA A 314 -6.56 7.56 14.60
CA ALA A 314 -6.45 6.11 14.73
C ALA A 314 -7.67 5.51 15.44
N GLU A 315 -8.07 6.08 16.60
CA GLU A 315 -9.27 5.66 17.34
C GLU A 315 -10.55 5.86 16.52
N PHE A 316 -10.66 6.97 15.81
CA PHE A 316 -11.76 7.25 14.90
C PHE A 316 -11.85 6.18 13.79
N THR A 317 -10.72 5.86 13.15
CA THR A 317 -10.65 4.82 12.11
C THR A 317 -11.07 3.46 12.67
N GLY A 318 -10.57 3.09 13.85
CA GLY A 318 -10.95 1.87 14.55
C GLY A 318 -12.45 1.84 14.91
N ALA A 319 -13.01 2.97 15.34
CA ALA A 319 -14.43 3.08 15.64
C ALA A 319 -15.30 2.90 14.38
N VAL A 320 -14.88 3.49 13.26
CA VAL A 320 -15.57 3.35 11.96
C VAL A 320 -15.53 1.90 11.47
N ARG A 321 -14.37 1.22 11.56
CA ARG A 321 -14.23 -0.22 11.20
C ARG A 321 -15.17 -1.12 12.02
N ARG A 322 -15.37 -0.82 13.27
CA ARG A 322 -16.24 -1.62 14.18
C ARG A 322 -17.69 -1.20 14.19
N SER A 323 -18.05 -0.17 13.42
CA SER A 323 -19.41 0.39 13.46
C SER A 323 -20.42 -0.47 12.71
N PRO A 324 -21.58 -0.78 13.30
CA PRO A 324 -22.66 -1.46 12.60
C PRO A 324 -23.36 -0.59 11.54
N HIS A 325 -23.09 0.72 11.53
CA HIS A 325 -23.64 1.66 10.54
C HIS A 325 -22.85 1.65 9.23
N VAL A 326 -21.64 1.08 9.24
CA VAL A 326 -20.76 0.96 8.08
C VAL A 326 -20.85 -0.44 7.52
N ASN A 327 -20.95 -0.54 6.21
CA ASN A 327 -20.98 -1.82 5.54
C ASN A 327 -19.67 -2.57 5.79
N GLN A 328 -19.74 -3.60 6.63
CA GLN A 328 -18.57 -4.37 7.05
C GLN A 328 -17.96 -5.19 5.91
N ARG A 329 -18.72 -5.46 4.84
CA ARG A 329 -18.21 -6.17 3.67
C ARG A 329 -17.27 -5.32 2.83
N SER A 330 -17.54 -4.02 2.75
CA SER A 330 -16.72 -3.07 1.98
C SER A 330 -15.38 -2.76 2.65
N GLY A 331 -15.30 -2.95 3.97
CA GLY A 331 -14.13 -2.65 4.79
C GLY A 331 -13.75 -1.17 4.83
N VAL A 332 -12.91 -0.79 5.78
CA VAL A 332 -12.39 0.59 5.88
C VAL A 332 -10.87 0.57 5.73
N SER A 333 -10.43 0.85 4.51
CA SER A 333 -9.02 0.84 4.13
C SER A 333 -8.16 1.76 4.99
N VAL A 334 -6.90 1.41 5.22
CA VAL A 334 -5.91 2.32 5.85
C VAL A 334 -5.71 3.63 5.07
N ARG A 335 -6.08 3.67 3.78
CA ARG A 335 -6.13 4.92 3.01
C ARG A 335 -7.12 5.94 3.58
N PHE A 336 -8.06 5.49 4.40
CA PHE A 336 -8.99 6.37 5.13
C PHE A 336 -8.24 7.18 6.20
N SER A 337 -7.49 6.54 7.08
CA SER A 337 -6.70 7.22 8.12
C SER A 337 -5.61 8.10 7.54
N ILE A 338 -4.88 7.62 6.53
CA ILE A 338 -3.84 8.38 5.82
C ILE A 338 -4.43 9.66 5.23
N GLY A 339 -5.51 9.55 4.43
CA GLY A 339 -6.12 10.71 3.80
C GLY A 339 -6.81 11.65 4.79
N ASN A 340 -7.24 11.16 5.95
CA ASN A 340 -7.75 11.99 7.03
C ASN A 340 -6.63 12.81 7.67
N LEU A 341 -5.48 12.21 7.94
CA LEU A 341 -4.31 12.94 8.44
C LEU A 341 -3.87 14.03 7.45
N GLU A 342 -3.77 13.70 6.16
CA GLU A 342 -3.43 14.67 5.11
C GLU A 342 -4.43 15.83 5.05
N THR A 343 -5.73 15.53 5.17
CA THR A 343 -6.80 16.54 5.15
C THR A 343 -6.76 17.45 6.38
N VAL A 344 -6.52 16.89 7.55
CA VAL A 344 -6.39 17.65 8.81
C VAL A 344 -5.18 18.56 8.77
N VAL A 345 -4.05 18.08 8.27
CA VAL A 345 -2.84 18.89 8.05
C VAL A 345 -3.11 19.99 7.03
N ALA A 346 -3.78 19.70 5.93
CA ALA A 346 -4.14 20.71 4.92
C ALA A 346 -5.05 21.80 5.49
N SER A 347 -5.99 21.45 6.39
CA SER A 347 -6.83 22.43 7.11
C SER A 347 -6.00 23.36 8.00
N ALA A 348 -5.06 22.79 8.77
CA ALA A 348 -4.14 23.58 9.59
C ALA A 348 -3.24 24.50 8.73
N MET A 349 -2.73 24.00 7.60
CA MET A 349 -1.95 24.79 6.66
C MET A 349 -2.78 25.94 6.06
N ARG A 350 -4.03 25.68 5.66
CA ARG A 350 -4.94 26.71 5.16
C ARG A 350 -5.14 27.82 6.20
N ARG A 351 -5.27 27.49 7.47
CA ARG A 351 -5.34 28.46 8.56
C ARG A 351 -4.04 29.24 8.68
N ALA A 352 -2.88 28.55 8.74
CA ALA A 352 -1.59 29.19 8.85
C ALA A 352 -1.32 30.21 7.73
N VAL A 353 -1.63 29.83 6.47
CA VAL A 353 -1.51 30.74 5.30
C VAL A 353 -2.41 31.97 5.45
N ARG A 354 -3.67 31.79 5.92
CA ARG A 354 -4.63 32.89 6.00
C ARG A 354 -4.41 33.81 7.19
N SER A 355 -3.92 33.28 8.30
CA SER A 355 -3.65 34.04 9.53
C SER A 355 -2.19 34.53 9.63
N GLY A 356 -1.31 34.15 8.69
CA GLY A 356 0.11 34.51 8.73
C GLY A 356 0.88 33.82 9.85
N GLU A 357 0.45 32.61 10.27
CA GLU A 357 1.16 31.82 11.28
C GLU A 357 2.46 31.25 10.69
N PRO A 358 3.58 31.22 11.48
CA PRO A 358 4.86 30.73 10.99
C PRO A 358 4.93 29.22 10.84
N GLU A 359 3.97 28.49 11.41
CA GLU A 359 3.86 27.02 11.38
C GLU A 359 2.40 26.59 11.27
N ALA A 360 2.18 25.40 10.72
CA ALA A 360 0.87 24.77 10.68
C ALA A 360 0.79 23.69 11.78
N VAL A 361 -0.03 23.94 12.79
CA VAL A 361 -0.29 22.99 13.88
C VAL A 361 -1.76 22.59 13.85
N PRO A 362 -2.09 21.32 13.55
CA PRO A 362 -3.48 20.84 13.61
C PRO A 362 -4.12 21.07 14.97
N ARG A 363 -5.40 21.48 14.95
CA ARG A 363 -6.26 21.70 16.13
C ARG A 363 -7.49 20.81 16.04
N ILE A 364 -8.25 20.74 17.13
CA ILE A 364 -9.50 19.96 17.16
C ILE A 364 -10.50 20.41 16.09
N GLY A 365 -10.59 21.72 15.85
CA GLY A 365 -11.44 22.26 14.79
C GLY A 365 -11.12 21.71 13.40
N ASP A 366 -9.85 21.43 13.12
CA ASP A 366 -9.39 20.88 11.84
C ASP A 366 -9.89 19.44 11.59
N LEU A 367 -10.19 18.67 12.66
CA LEU A 367 -10.69 17.30 12.55
C LEU A 367 -12.05 17.22 11.83
N SER A 368 -12.84 18.29 11.82
CA SER A 368 -14.11 18.34 11.08
C SER A 368 -13.92 18.16 9.58
N ALA A 369 -12.77 18.58 9.03
CA ALA A 369 -12.43 18.40 7.63
C ALA A 369 -12.24 16.92 7.27
N ALA A 370 -11.75 16.09 8.20
CA ALA A 370 -11.64 14.64 8.01
C ALA A 370 -13.01 13.99 7.78
N VAL A 371 -14.04 14.38 8.52
CA VAL A 371 -15.42 13.88 8.35
C VAL A 371 -15.92 14.19 6.93
N GLN A 372 -15.75 15.43 6.47
CA GLN A 372 -16.22 15.85 5.15
C GLN A 372 -15.51 15.11 4.02
N SER A 373 -14.18 14.92 4.11
CA SER A 373 -13.38 14.24 3.08
C SER A 373 -13.58 12.73 3.06
N SER A 374 -14.12 12.17 4.13
CA SER A 374 -14.26 10.72 4.32
C SER A 374 -15.56 10.15 3.75
N MET A 375 -16.58 10.97 3.51
CA MET A 375 -17.93 10.52 3.13
C MET A 375 -17.94 9.65 1.86
N GLY A 376 -17.11 9.96 0.87
CA GLY A 376 -17.01 9.17 -0.38
C GLY A 376 -16.10 7.94 -0.29
N ARG A 377 -15.50 7.65 0.87
CA ARG A 377 -14.54 6.53 1.05
C ARG A 377 -15.12 5.37 1.84
N ILE A 378 -16.34 5.54 2.36
CA ILE A 378 -17.03 4.57 3.21
C ILE A 378 -18.39 4.29 2.60
N GLU A 379 -18.75 3.01 2.59
CA GLU A 379 -20.09 2.56 2.25
C GLU A 379 -20.88 2.37 3.56
N PHE A 380 -21.97 3.11 3.69
CA PHE A 380 -22.87 2.97 4.84
C PHE A 380 -23.95 1.93 4.56
N GLU A 381 -24.54 1.38 5.61
CA GLU A 381 -25.72 0.54 5.45
C GLU A 381 -26.89 1.37 4.90
N SER A 382 -27.72 0.77 4.06
CA SER A 382 -28.76 1.47 3.30
C SER A 382 -29.83 2.18 4.16
N PHE A 383 -29.98 1.78 5.42
CA PHE A 383 -30.91 2.41 6.37
C PHE A 383 -30.35 3.68 7.03
N GLU A 384 -29.09 4.04 6.77
CA GLU A 384 -28.42 5.24 7.32
C GLU A 384 -28.35 6.40 6.33
N GLU A 385 -28.98 6.27 5.16
CA GLU A 385 -28.95 7.29 4.12
C GLU A 385 -29.41 8.66 4.64
N GLY A 386 -28.56 9.68 4.45
CA GLY A 386 -28.80 11.05 4.92
C GLY A 386 -28.35 11.36 6.35
N ARG A 387 -27.84 10.36 7.10
CA ARG A 387 -27.33 10.53 8.48
C ARG A 387 -25.84 10.30 8.63
N GLU A 388 -25.15 10.03 7.53
CA GLU A 388 -23.75 9.62 7.49
C GLU A 388 -22.83 10.64 8.20
N ALA A 389 -23.02 11.94 7.94
CA ALA A 389 -22.23 13.00 8.56
C ALA A 389 -22.44 13.08 10.08
N GLU A 390 -23.67 12.85 10.56
CA GLU A 390 -24.00 12.83 11.99
C GLU A 390 -23.32 11.63 12.68
N ILE A 391 -23.41 10.45 12.06
CA ILE A 391 -22.80 9.20 12.53
C ILE A 391 -21.29 9.37 12.64
N MET A 392 -20.64 9.82 11.56
CA MET A 392 -19.19 10.05 11.53
C MET A 392 -18.77 11.10 12.57
N GLY A 393 -19.51 12.21 12.68
CA GLY A 393 -19.26 13.23 13.68
C GLY A 393 -19.39 12.71 15.12
N SER A 394 -20.34 11.81 15.37
CA SER A 394 -20.51 11.19 16.69
C SER A 394 -19.35 10.27 17.06
N MET A 395 -18.86 9.48 16.08
CA MET A 395 -17.69 8.60 16.26
C MET A 395 -16.44 9.42 16.52
N LEU A 396 -16.22 10.50 15.76
CA LEU A 396 -15.06 11.39 15.96
C LEU A 396 -15.08 12.05 17.33
N ARG A 397 -16.26 12.56 17.79
CA ARG A 397 -16.41 13.10 19.16
C ARG A 397 -16.10 12.06 20.22
N ARG A 398 -16.53 10.83 20.04
CA ARG A 398 -16.24 9.74 20.96
C ARG A 398 -14.74 9.44 21.01
N ALA A 399 -14.08 9.29 19.87
CA ALA A 399 -12.64 9.09 19.76
C ALA A 399 -11.88 10.24 20.46
N THR A 400 -12.29 11.50 20.22
CA THR A 400 -11.71 12.67 20.88
C THR A 400 -11.85 12.59 22.41
N LEU A 401 -13.01 12.20 22.91
CA LEU A 401 -13.25 12.07 24.34
C LEU A 401 -12.41 10.95 24.96
N ASP A 402 -12.27 9.81 24.29
CA ASP A 402 -11.52 8.67 24.79
C ASP A 402 -10.01 9.01 24.86
N VAL A 403 -9.45 9.68 23.84
CA VAL A 403 -8.06 10.18 23.87
C VAL A 403 -7.89 11.27 24.94
N PHE A 404 -8.84 12.19 25.09
CA PHE A 404 -8.80 13.21 26.14
C PHE A 404 -8.73 12.58 27.54
N ARG A 405 -9.58 11.58 27.82
CA ARG A 405 -9.55 10.88 29.11
C ARG A 405 -8.25 10.17 29.37
N ARG A 406 -7.68 9.56 28.34
CA ARG A 406 -6.39 8.85 28.43
C ARG A 406 -5.23 9.80 28.67
N ARG A 407 -5.19 10.93 27.96
CA ARG A 407 -4.08 11.89 28.03
C ARG A 407 -4.20 12.90 29.16
N LEU A 408 -5.41 13.41 29.42
CA LEU A 408 -5.64 14.52 30.37
C LEU A 408 -6.57 14.17 31.55
N GLY A 409 -7.06 12.93 31.67
CA GLY A 409 -8.00 12.54 32.75
C GLY A 409 -7.49 12.71 34.17
N GLY A 410 -6.15 12.78 34.37
CA GLY A 410 -5.53 13.03 35.67
C GLY A 410 -4.96 14.45 35.85
N VAL A 411 -5.21 15.35 34.90
CA VAL A 411 -4.72 16.74 34.94
C VAL A 411 -5.75 17.64 35.60
N ASP A 412 -5.29 18.51 36.50
CA ASP A 412 -6.15 19.55 37.10
C ASP A 412 -6.46 20.63 36.06
N LEU A 413 -7.71 20.67 35.62
CA LEU A 413 -8.25 21.65 34.67
C LEU A 413 -9.08 22.74 35.37
N SER A 414 -9.07 22.82 36.71
CA SER A 414 -9.81 23.81 37.47
C SER A 414 -9.44 25.25 37.11
N GLY A 415 -8.18 25.50 36.75
CA GLY A 415 -7.72 26.81 36.30
C GLY A 415 -8.35 27.29 35.00
N ILE A 416 -8.70 26.35 34.07
CA ILE A 416 -9.47 26.68 32.88
C ILE A 416 -10.92 26.94 33.24
N LEU A 417 -11.53 26.07 34.07
CA LEU A 417 -12.94 26.18 34.46
C LEU A 417 -13.22 27.50 35.22
N ALA A 418 -12.32 27.93 36.10
CA ALA A 418 -12.45 29.18 36.84
C ALA A 418 -12.60 30.40 35.91
N ARG A 419 -11.92 30.40 34.74
CA ARG A 419 -12.09 31.52 33.77
C ARG A 419 -13.51 31.60 33.20
N PHE A 420 -14.18 30.47 33.03
CA PHE A 420 -15.58 30.46 32.58
C PHE A 420 -16.55 30.78 33.70
N ASP A 421 -16.34 30.26 34.90
CA ASP A 421 -17.26 30.35 36.02
C ASP A 421 -17.20 31.70 36.74
N GLU A 422 -15.98 32.24 36.98
CA GLU A 422 -15.76 33.43 37.79
C GLU A 422 -15.64 34.70 36.94
N GLU A 423 -15.04 34.59 35.74
CA GLU A 423 -14.75 35.75 34.90
C GLU A 423 -15.68 35.84 33.69
N GLY A 424 -16.52 34.83 33.44
CA GLY A 424 -17.48 34.81 32.33
C GLY A 424 -16.81 34.88 30.96
N VAL A 425 -15.61 34.32 30.83
CA VAL A 425 -14.86 34.33 29.57
C VAL A 425 -15.57 33.47 28.53
N GLU A 426 -15.68 34.00 27.32
CA GLU A 426 -16.10 33.28 26.13
C GLU A 426 -14.93 33.14 25.18
N ILE A 427 -14.68 31.92 24.66
CA ILE A 427 -13.53 31.63 23.75
C ILE A 427 -14.10 31.24 22.39
N GLU A 428 -13.78 32.06 21.40
CA GLU A 428 -14.11 31.77 20.00
C GLU A 428 -12.98 31.02 19.31
N VAL A 429 -13.33 29.92 18.66
CA VAL A 429 -12.43 29.06 17.91
C VAL A 429 -12.98 28.85 16.50
N GLY A 430 -12.11 28.85 15.51
CA GLY A 430 -12.54 28.64 14.13
C GLY A 430 -11.39 28.68 13.15
N ASP A 431 -11.72 28.40 11.89
CA ASP A 431 -10.77 28.25 10.77
C ASP A 431 -9.88 29.49 10.51
N LEU A 432 -10.30 30.65 10.96
CA LEU A 432 -9.61 31.93 10.73
C LEU A 432 -9.08 32.57 12.03
N VAL A 433 -9.21 31.87 13.16
CA VAL A 433 -8.72 32.37 14.46
C VAL A 433 -7.26 31.99 14.62
N ALA A 434 -6.36 33.00 14.58
CA ALA A 434 -4.94 32.80 14.80
C ALA A 434 -4.64 32.23 16.20
N ALA A 435 -3.54 31.49 16.34
CA ALA A 435 -3.10 30.92 17.63
C ALA A 435 -2.93 31.99 18.71
N THR A 436 -2.29 33.09 18.37
CA THR A 436 -2.09 34.22 19.30
C THR A 436 -3.40 34.86 19.72
N THR A 437 -4.37 34.97 18.81
CA THR A 437 -5.73 35.47 19.12
C THR A 437 -6.45 34.52 20.07
N LEU A 438 -6.40 33.21 19.81
CA LEU A 438 -7.00 32.21 20.71
C LEU A 438 -6.40 32.28 22.12
N LEU A 439 -5.09 32.33 22.24
CA LEU A 439 -4.41 32.41 23.52
C LEU A 439 -4.71 33.73 24.27
N SER A 440 -4.85 34.84 23.55
CA SER A 440 -5.18 36.13 24.14
C SER A 440 -6.58 36.19 24.76
N GLN A 441 -7.57 35.47 24.20
CA GLN A 441 -8.93 35.40 24.73
C GLN A 441 -9.02 34.81 26.14
N ILE A 442 -8.19 33.79 26.41
CA ILE A 442 -8.19 33.13 27.72
C ILE A 442 -7.21 33.78 28.72
N GLY A 443 -6.24 34.55 28.22
CA GLY A 443 -5.20 35.17 29.04
C GLY A 443 -4.23 34.14 29.67
N GLN A 444 -3.68 34.47 30.85
CA GLN A 444 -2.81 33.55 31.58
C GLN A 444 -3.61 32.44 32.24
N VAL A 445 -3.51 31.22 31.74
CA VAL A 445 -4.18 30.03 32.28
C VAL A 445 -3.27 29.30 33.22
N LYS A 446 -3.63 29.24 34.51
CA LYS A 446 -2.97 28.32 35.43
C LYS A 446 -3.15 26.88 34.97
N GLY A 447 -2.05 26.18 34.74
CA GLY A 447 -2.09 24.76 34.32
C GLY A 447 -1.89 24.50 32.82
N LEU A 448 -1.88 25.51 31.92
CA LEU A 448 -1.61 25.28 30.49
C LEU A 448 -0.27 24.59 30.25
N ALA A 449 0.79 25.02 30.93
CA ALA A 449 2.11 24.38 30.86
C ALA A 449 2.10 22.92 31.36
N GLN A 450 1.23 22.57 32.30
CA GLN A 450 1.05 21.18 32.74
C GLN A 450 0.30 20.34 31.69
N ILE A 451 -0.71 20.91 31.03
CA ILE A 451 -1.41 20.28 29.93
C ILE A 451 -0.43 20.00 28.80
N MET A 452 0.35 21.01 28.37
CA MET A 452 1.35 20.86 27.30
C MET A 452 2.36 19.77 27.60
N ARG A 453 2.95 19.78 28.80
CA ARG A 453 3.89 18.72 29.24
C ARG A 453 3.25 17.34 29.22
N ARG A 454 1.99 17.21 29.65
CA ARG A 454 1.29 15.94 29.65
C ARG A 454 0.97 15.43 28.23
N LEU A 455 0.86 16.35 27.27
CA LEU A 455 0.68 16.04 25.85
C LEU A 455 2.01 15.82 25.09
N GLY A 456 3.17 15.86 25.79
CA GLY A 456 4.47 15.71 25.16
C GLY A 456 4.93 16.94 24.37
N ILE A 457 4.35 18.12 24.64
CA ILE A 457 4.69 19.37 23.99
C ILE A 457 5.72 20.10 24.86
N GLU A 458 6.98 20.03 24.47
CA GLU A 458 8.09 20.67 25.21
C GLU A 458 8.34 22.11 24.76
N ASP A 459 7.98 22.43 23.52
CA ASP A 459 8.20 23.73 22.88
C ASP A 459 6.95 24.61 23.01
N GLU A 460 7.13 25.84 23.53
CA GLU A 460 6.03 26.77 23.80
C GLU A 460 5.62 27.60 22.58
N SER A 461 5.64 27.00 21.35
CA SER A 461 5.13 27.72 20.20
C SER A 461 3.64 28.09 20.37
N PRO A 462 3.22 29.28 19.93
CA PRO A 462 1.80 29.66 20.02
C PRO A 462 0.86 28.68 19.32
N GLY A 463 1.29 28.08 18.21
CA GLY A 463 0.53 27.07 17.46
C GLY A 463 0.25 25.82 18.30
N LYS A 464 1.27 25.29 18.94
CA LYS A 464 1.18 24.09 19.80
C LYS A 464 0.38 24.36 21.07
N ALA A 465 0.60 25.52 21.72
CA ALA A 465 -0.14 25.94 22.89
C ALA A 465 -1.65 26.11 22.59
N ALA A 466 -1.99 26.74 21.45
CA ALA A 466 -3.37 26.88 21.00
C ALA A 466 -4.03 25.52 20.69
N SER A 467 -3.30 24.60 20.09
CA SER A 467 -3.77 23.24 19.82
C SER A 467 -4.07 22.49 21.12
N ALA A 468 -3.17 22.54 22.10
CA ALA A 468 -3.34 21.91 23.41
C ALA A 468 -4.52 22.51 24.20
N LEU A 469 -4.68 23.82 24.13
CA LEU A 469 -5.81 24.54 24.77
C LEU A 469 -7.14 24.09 24.14
N GLU A 470 -7.24 24.09 22.82
CA GLU A 470 -8.47 23.69 22.11
C GLU A 470 -8.83 22.24 22.42
N PHE A 471 -7.84 21.34 22.52
CA PHE A 471 -8.06 19.96 22.92
C PHE A 471 -8.62 19.85 24.35
N ALA A 472 -8.09 20.64 25.28
CA ALA A 472 -8.61 20.68 26.65
C ALA A 472 -10.05 21.23 26.69
N LEU A 473 -10.36 22.28 25.94
CA LEU A 473 -11.70 22.86 25.84
C LEU A 473 -12.71 21.85 25.27
N GLU A 474 -12.37 21.19 24.17
CA GLU A 474 -13.24 20.17 23.58
C GLU A 474 -13.48 19.01 24.55
N GLY A 475 -12.44 18.53 25.23
CA GLY A 475 -12.57 17.49 26.26
C GLY A 475 -13.47 17.89 27.42
N LEU A 476 -13.37 19.13 27.89
CA LEU A 476 -14.25 19.67 28.89
C LEU A 476 -15.72 19.79 28.43
N HIS A 477 -15.92 20.21 27.16
CA HIS A 477 -17.24 20.24 26.54
C HIS A 477 -17.83 18.83 26.42
N LEU A 478 -17.09 17.88 25.86
CA LEU A 478 -17.55 16.49 25.72
C LEU A 478 -17.79 15.81 27.09
N SER A 479 -17.14 16.31 28.15
CA SER A 479 -17.37 15.92 29.54
C SER A 479 -18.49 16.71 30.23
N ARG A 480 -19.23 17.57 29.47
CA ARG A 480 -20.35 18.41 29.95
C ARG A 480 -19.95 19.40 31.04
N LYS A 481 -18.74 19.90 31.04
CA LYS A 481 -18.29 20.91 32.02
C LYS A 481 -18.36 22.34 31.49
N ILE A 482 -18.39 22.52 30.16
CA ILE A 482 -18.59 23.79 29.47
C ILE A 482 -19.50 23.58 28.25
N ASN A 483 -20.15 24.63 27.78
CA ASN A 483 -20.99 24.64 26.60
C ASN A 483 -20.20 25.00 25.36
N LYS A 484 -20.64 24.48 24.19
CA LYS A 484 -20.09 24.77 22.86
C LYS A 484 -21.23 25.20 21.95
N ASN A 485 -21.19 26.45 21.53
CA ASN A 485 -22.26 27.07 20.72
C ASN A 485 -21.69 27.37 19.30
N PRO A 486 -22.42 27.06 18.22
CA PRO A 486 -22.04 27.45 16.89
C PRO A 486 -22.06 28.98 16.73
N THR A 487 -21.05 29.51 15.99
CA THR A 487 -20.97 30.91 15.57
C THR A 487 -20.95 30.99 14.06
N ARG A 488 -20.98 32.19 13.50
CA ARG A 488 -20.92 32.40 12.04
C ARG A 488 -19.56 31.95 11.43
N THR A 489 -18.49 31.98 12.22
CA THR A 489 -17.12 31.77 11.79
C THR A 489 -16.45 30.56 12.42
N GLY A 490 -17.15 29.87 13.29
CA GLY A 490 -16.62 28.72 14.06
C GLY A 490 -17.51 28.27 15.20
N VAL A 491 -16.93 28.13 16.36
CA VAL A 491 -17.64 27.74 17.60
C VAL A 491 -17.18 28.59 18.77
N ARG A 492 -18.04 28.74 19.77
CA ARG A 492 -17.74 29.48 20.99
C ARG A 492 -17.95 28.59 22.21
N TYR A 493 -16.91 28.48 23.03
CA TYR A 493 -16.99 27.84 24.33
C TYR A 493 -17.38 28.86 25.37
N ALA A 494 -18.32 28.50 26.22
CA ALA A 494 -18.92 29.35 27.27
C ALA A 494 -19.22 28.50 28.51
N ARG A 495 -19.59 29.18 29.60
CA ARG A 495 -20.04 28.52 30.83
C ARG A 495 -21.18 27.52 30.55
N ALA A 496 -21.19 26.38 31.32
CA ALA A 496 -22.21 25.36 31.22
C ALA A 496 -23.60 25.82 31.72
#